data_ccc37488f2ebc1efdd04e4d79909c7eb
#
_entry.id   ccc37488f2ebc1efdd04e4d79909c7eb
#
_cell.length_a   1.000
_cell.length_b   1.000
_cell.length_c   1.000
_cell.angle_alpha   90.00
_cell.angle_beta   90.00
_cell.angle_gamma   90.00
#
_symmetry.space_group_name_H-M   'P 1'
#
loop_
_entity.id
_entity.type
_entity.pdbx_description
1 polymer ?
#
loop_
_entity_poly.entity_id
_entity_poly.type
_entity_poly.pdbx_seq_one_letter_code
_entity_poly.pdbx_strand_id
1 'polypeptide(L)'
;LLNPARFVLEIISAQASYIDMLLELSEHDKALKAAIDLEALYTMQGVWGFQDLRTENSIGTAMVCGGLYELGVEHLEKVKKDREKHLKQKPNDVDMMGSITTTYNNLSLGYGKLKKYAKALEVQKKAYEIIKTLYPHNKAQLGTNYLLMTLNTSIAYYQNSNNAEALKFLQEAENIANELKELNQLFSSYPLVVRFAKGDLLAKLSQPGSEELLKTGLEYKSGTLPNDAVLLYLINDYRTNNNSIYRK
;
A
#
# COMPACT_ATOMS: atom_id res chain seq x y z
N LEU A 1 -39.30 12.45 -7.08
CA LEU A 1 -39.25 11.12 -6.46
C LEU A 1 -37.79 10.69 -6.46
N LEU A 2 -37.18 10.56 -5.26
CA LEU A 2 -35.83 10.04 -5.08
C LEU A 2 -35.81 8.59 -5.59
N ASN A 3 -34.86 8.26 -6.48
CA ASN A 3 -34.66 6.91 -6.94
C ASN A 3 -34.01 6.09 -5.81
N PRO A 4 -34.69 5.10 -5.19
CA PRO A 4 -34.16 4.36 -4.06
C PRO A 4 -32.82 3.66 -4.37
N ALA A 5 -32.64 3.17 -5.59
CA ALA A 5 -31.41 2.51 -6.02
C ALA A 5 -30.22 3.47 -6.04
N ARG A 6 -30.44 4.72 -6.48
CA ARG A 6 -29.38 5.76 -6.46
C ARG A 6 -28.96 6.09 -5.04
N PHE A 7 -29.92 6.20 -4.13
CA PHE A 7 -29.62 6.48 -2.71
C PHE A 7 -28.80 5.37 -2.06
N VAL A 8 -29.09 4.09 -2.35
CA VAL A 8 -28.29 2.95 -1.86
C VAL A 8 -26.86 3.02 -2.39
N LEU A 9 -26.67 3.33 -3.69
CA LEU A 9 -25.32 3.45 -4.27
C LEU A 9 -24.51 4.60 -3.66
N GLU A 10 -25.15 5.73 -3.32
CA GLU A 10 -24.51 6.85 -2.64
C GLU A 10 -24.07 6.48 -1.21
N ILE A 11 -24.89 5.72 -0.47
CA ILE A 11 -24.53 5.18 0.86
C ILE A 11 -23.31 4.24 0.74
N ILE A 12 -23.34 3.32 -0.19
CA ILE A 12 -22.24 2.37 -0.43
C ILE A 12 -20.94 3.10 -0.73
N SER A 13 -20.96 4.08 -1.63
CA SER A 13 -19.80 4.89 -1.97
C SER A 13 -19.27 5.70 -0.78
N ALA A 14 -20.16 6.26 0.03
CA ALA A 14 -19.79 6.98 1.25
C ALA A 14 -19.14 6.05 2.29
N GLN A 15 -19.70 4.86 2.48
CA GLN A 15 -19.14 3.84 3.38
C GLN A 15 -17.75 3.36 2.91
N ALA A 16 -17.57 3.12 1.61
CA ALA A 16 -16.26 2.77 1.05
C ALA A 16 -15.23 3.88 1.29
N SER A 17 -15.61 5.14 1.09
CA SER A 17 -14.74 6.28 1.38
C SER A 17 -14.40 6.41 2.88
N TYR A 18 -15.35 6.07 3.76
CA TYR A 18 -15.11 6.01 5.20
C TYR A 18 -14.10 4.91 5.57
N ILE A 19 -14.20 3.73 4.95
CA ILE A 19 -13.23 2.65 5.12
C ILE A 19 -11.84 3.10 4.67
N ASP A 20 -11.73 3.71 3.48
CA ASP A 20 -10.45 4.21 2.95
C ASP A 20 -9.82 5.22 3.93
N MET A 21 -10.61 6.16 4.47
CA MET A 21 -10.14 7.12 5.46
C MET A 21 -9.63 6.45 6.75
N LEU A 22 -10.35 5.44 7.26
CA LEU A 22 -9.92 4.71 8.45
C LEU A 22 -8.61 3.93 8.21
N LEU A 23 -8.43 3.38 7.01
CA LEU A 23 -7.18 2.72 6.60
C LEU A 23 -6.01 3.71 6.54
N GLU A 24 -6.22 4.91 6.00
CA GLU A 24 -5.22 5.98 5.97
C GLU A 24 -4.82 6.44 7.38
N LEU A 25 -5.78 6.46 8.31
CA LEU A 25 -5.55 6.76 9.73
C LEU A 25 -4.98 5.58 10.53
N SER A 26 -4.73 4.43 9.89
CA SER A 26 -4.30 3.18 10.54
C SER A 26 -5.28 2.66 11.62
N GLU A 27 -6.56 3.04 11.54
CA GLU A 27 -7.65 2.60 12.44
C GLU A 27 -8.21 1.25 11.96
N HIS A 28 -7.34 0.21 11.91
CA HIS A 28 -7.62 -1.07 11.26
C HIS A 28 -8.85 -1.80 11.81
N ASP A 29 -9.07 -1.78 13.13
CA ASP A 29 -10.22 -2.44 13.76
C ASP A 29 -11.54 -1.77 13.37
N LYS A 30 -11.56 -0.44 13.28
CA LYS A 30 -12.72 0.33 12.82
C LYS A 30 -12.97 0.12 11.33
N ALA A 31 -11.90 0.10 10.52
CA ALA A 31 -11.99 -0.18 9.09
C ALA A 31 -12.56 -1.58 8.84
N LEU A 32 -12.09 -2.59 9.58
CA LEU A 32 -12.60 -3.95 9.49
C LEU A 32 -14.09 -4.02 9.85
N LYS A 33 -14.50 -3.39 10.96
CA LYS A 33 -15.91 -3.35 11.35
C LYS A 33 -16.77 -2.70 10.28
N ALA A 34 -16.36 -1.55 9.77
CA ALA A 34 -17.08 -0.86 8.69
C ALA A 34 -17.18 -1.70 7.41
N ALA A 35 -16.13 -2.47 7.08
CA ALA A 35 -16.13 -3.36 5.93
C ALA A 35 -17.12 -4.53 6.09
N ILE A 36 -17.18 -5.14 7.28
CA ILE A 36 -18.14 -6.21 7.59
C ILE A 36 -19.59 -5.69 7.52
N ASP A 37 -19.83 -4.50 8.09
CA ASP A 37 -21.16 -3.87 8.06
C ASP A 37 -21.58 -3.56 6.61
N LEU A 38 -20.65 -3.09 5.78
CA LEU A 38 -20.90 -2.81 4.36
C LEU A 38 -21.16 -4.09 3.56
N GLU A 39 -20.39 -5.16 3.79
CA GLU A 39 -20.62 -6.46 3.15
C GLU A 39 -21.99 -7.03 3.50
N ALA A 40 -22.41 -6.92 4.76
CA ALA A 40 -23.76 -7.30 5.19
C ALA A 40 -24.84 -6.49 4.47
N LEU A 41 -24.64 -5.18 4.28
CA LEU A 41 -25.56 -4.32 3.52
C LEU A 41 -25.70 -4.78 2.06
N TYR A 42 -24.59 -5.12 1.39
CA TYR A 42 -24.61 -5.68 0.05
C TYR A 42 -25.44 -6.96 -0.04
N THR A 43 -25.23 -7.85 0.92
CA THR A 43 -25.94 -9.14 0.98
C THR A 43 -27.45 -8.95 1.17
N MET A 44 -27.85 -8.07 2.07
CA MET A 44 -29.27 -7.81 2.38
C MET A 44 -30.02 -7.15 1.23
N GLN A 45 -29.38 -6.29 0.45
CA GLN A 45 -30.03 -5.54 -0.63
C GLN A 45 -30.09 -6.28 -1.96
N GLY A 46 -29.50 -7.47 -2.08
CA GLY A 46 -29.43 -8.21 -3.34
C GLY A 46 -28.69 -7.44 -4.46
N VAL A 47 -27.86 -6.47 -4.09
CA VAL A 47 -27.20 -5.53 -5.03
C VAL A 47 -25.96 -6.15 -5.68
N TRP A 48 -25.75 -7.46 -5.58
CA TRP A 48 -24.60 -8.20 -6.11
C TRP A 48 -24.29 -7.97 -7.60
N GLY A 49 -25.20 -7.35 -8.36
CA GLY A 49 -24.99 -7.00 -9.77
C GLY A 49 -24.28 -5.65 -10.00
N PHE A 50 -24.08 -4.84 -8.97
CA PHE A 50 -23.45 -3.51 -9.03
C PHE A 50 -22.19 -3.43 -8.20
N GLN A 51 -21.38 -4.48 -8.18
CA GLN A 51 -20.10 -4.46 -7.43
C GLN A 51 -19.20 -3.38 -8.04
N ASP A 52 -19.12 -2.24 -7.34
CA ASP A 52 -18.08 -1.26 -7.60
C ASP A 52 -16.74 -1.84 -7.17
N LEU A 53 -15.85 -2.02 -8.14
CA LEU A 53 -14.50 -2.60 -7.91
C LEU A 53 -13.67 -1.79 -6.90
N ARG A 54 -13.99 -0.51 -6.71
CA ARG A 54 -13.35 0.32 -5.67
C ARG A 54 -13.81 -0.13 -4.29
N THR A 55 -15.11 -0.24 -4.08
CA THR A 55 -15.71 -0.67 -2.82
C THR A 55 -15.23 -2.07 -2.42
N GLU A 56 -15.23 -3.02 -3.36
CA GLU A 56 -14.69 -4.38 -3.12
C GLU A 56 -13.21 -4.35 -2.74
N ASN A 57 -12.43 -3.47 -3.38
CA ASN A 57 -11.01 -3.30 -3.03
C ASN A 57 -10.84 -2.75 -1.61
N SER A 58 -11.67 -1.77 -1.20
CA SER A 58 -11.61 -1.19 0.15
C SER A 58 -12.01 -2.21 1.21
N ILE A 59 -13.07 -3.00 0.97
CA ILE A 59 -13.49 -4.11 1.85
C ILE A 59 -12.35 -5.13 2.00
N GLY A 60 -11.82 -5.63 0.88
CA GLY A 60 -10.73 -6.62 0.91
C GLY A 60 -9.47 -6.10 1.61
N THR A 61 -9.15 -4.82 1.43
CA THR A 61 -8.01 -4.16 2.10
C THR A 61 -8.24 -4.07 3.60
N ALA A 62 -9.43 -3.64 4.04
CA ALA A 62 -9.78 -3.55 5.45
C ALA A 62 -9.73 -4.93 6.14
N MET A 63 -10.19 -5.97 5.45
CA MET A 63 -10.09 -7.36 5.95
C MET A 63 -8.63 -7.80 6.11
N VAL A 64 -7.77 -7.52 5.13
CA VAL A 64 -6.32 -7.82 5.24
C VAL A 64 -5.68 -7.05 6.40
N CYS A 65 -5.95 -5.76 6.54
CA CYS A 65 -5.37 -4.94 7.60
C CYS A 65 -5.91 -5.33 8.99
N GLY A 66 -7.17 -5.75 9.07
CA GLY A 66 -7.85 -6.19 10.30
C GLY A 66 -7.62 -7.67 10.67
N GLY A 67 -6.80 -8.41 9.91
CA GLY A 67 -6.39 -9.78 10.26
C GLY A 67 -7.20 -10.91 9.61
N LEU A 68 -8.25 -10.63 8.83
CA LEU A 68 -9.00 -11.61 8.05
C LEU A 68 -8.32 -11.85 6.69
N TYR A 69 -7.09 -12.36 6.72
CA TYR A 69 -6.19 -12.39 5.57
C TYR A 69 -6.73 -13.20 4.39
N GLU A 70 -7.28 -14.39 4.63
CA GLU A 70 -7.82 -15.26 3.58
C GLU A 70 -9.01 -14.61 2.88
N LEU A 71 -9.97 -14.08 3.63
CA LEU A 71 -11.16 -13.41 3.10
C LEU A 71 -10.77 -12.15 2.33
N GLY A 72 -9.91 -11.32 2.89
CA GLY A 72 -9.44 -10.11 2.22
C GLY A 72 -8.71 -10.40 0.92
N VAL A 73 -7.87 -11.44 0.89
CA VAL A 73 -7.21 -11.89 -0.35
C VAL A 73 -8.23 -12.41 -1.37
N GLU A 74 -9.28 -13.11 -0.95
CA GLU A 74 -10.34 -13.58 -1.85
C GLU A 74 -11.06 -12.42 -2.54
N HIS A 75 -11.47 -11.38 -1.78
CA HIS A 75 -12.07 -10.16 -2.33
C HIS A 75 -11.14 -9.47 -3.33
N LEU A 76 -9.88 -9.26 -2.95
CA LEU A 76 -8.89 -8.61 -3.80
C LEU A 76 -8.57 -9.40 -5.08
N GLU A 77 -8.59 -10.74 -5.03
CA GLU A 77 -8.41 -11.59 -6.22
C GLU A 77 -9.57 -11.45 -7.22
N LYS A 78 -10.82 -11.32 -6.74
CA LYS A 78 -11.98 -11.02 -7.60
C LYS A 78 -11.78 -9.68 -8.29
N VAL A 79 -11.46 -8.63 -7.52
CA VAL A 79 -11.20 -7.28 -8.05
C VAL A 79 -10.07 -7.30 -9.08
N LYS A 80 -8.95 -7.96 -8.76
CA LYS A 80 -7.83 -8.12 -9.68
C LYS A 80 -8.27 -8.72 -11.03
N LYS A 81 -9.01 -9.82 -10.97
CA LYS A 81 -9.49 -10.52 -12.18
C LYS A 81 -10.30 -9.60 -13.10
N ASP A 82 -11.21 -8.81 -12.52
CA ASP A 82 -12.07 -7.92 -13.29
C ASP A 82 -11.30 -6.71 -13.84
N ARG A 83 -10.38 -6.13 -13.05
CA ARG A 83 -9.48 -5.07 -13.51
C ARG A 83 -8.52 -5.55 -14.62
N GLU A 84 -7.93 -6.73 -14.48
CA GLU A 84 -7.11 -7.36 -15.54
C GLU A 84 -7.93 -7.61 -16.81
N LYS A 85 -9.18 -8.06 -16.68
CA LYS A 85 -10.09 -8.23 -17.82
C LYS A 85 -10.38 -6.92 -18.54
N HIS A 86 -10.61 -5.84 -17.78
CA HIS A 86 -10.81 -4.50 -18.35
C HIS A 86 -9.56 -4.03 -19.11
N LEU A 87 -8.38 -4.15 -18.50
CA LEU A 87 -7.11 -3.73 -19.13
C LEU A 87 -6.76 -4.57 -20.37
N LYS A 88 -7.17 -5.84 -20.46
CA LYS A 88 -7.04 -6.61 -21.72
C LYS A 88 -7.87 -6.00 -22.87
N GLN A 89 -9.00 -5.38 -22.57
CA GLN A 89 -9.87 -4.72 -23.57
C GLN A 89 -9.42 -3.28 -23.83
N LYS A 90 -8.89 -2.59 -22.81
CA LYS A 90 -8.45 -1.19 -22.85
C LYS A 90 -7.08 -1.05 -22.20
N PRO A 91 -5.99 -1.46 -22.90
CA PRO A 91 -4.65 -1.55 -22.29
C PRO A 91 -4.06 -0.20 -21.89
N ASN A 92 -4.54 0.90 -22.44
CA ASN A 92 -4.05 2.26 -22.17
C ASN A 92 -4.98 3.06 -21.23
N ASP A 93 -5.87 2.41 -20.51
CA ASP A 93 -6.73 3.05 -19.51
C ASP A 93 -5.91 3.37 -18.25
N VAL A 94 -5.40 4.63 -18.17
CA VAL A 94 -4.49 5.10 -17.11
C VAL A 94 -5.15 5.02 -15.72
N ASP A 95 -6.45 5.33 -15.63
CA ASP A 95 -7.17 5.28 -14.35
C ASP A 95 -7.29 3.83 -13.86
N MET A 96 -7.57 2.91 -14.77
CA MET A 96 -7.62 1.48 -14.45
C MET A 96 -6.21 0.92 -14.12
N MET A 97 -5.16 1.39 -14.81
CA MET A 97 -3.76 1.05 -14.47
C MET A 97 -3.41 1.50 -13.05
N GLY A 98 -3.78 2.72 -12.66
CA GLY A 98 -3.62 3.22 -11.29
C GLY A 98 -4.40 2.38 -10.27
N SER A 99 -5.65 2.07 -10.59
CA SER A 99 -6.54 1.27 -9.74
C SER A 99 -6.02 -0.16 -9.52
N ILE A 100 -5.54 -0.84 -10.57
CA ILE A 100 -5.01 -2.21 -10.43
C ILE A 100 -3.68 -2.23 -9.69
N THR A 101 -2.87 -1.18 -9.79
CA THR A 101 -1.63 -1.05 -9.01
C THR A 101 -1.91 -1.11 -7.52
N THR A 102 -2.95 -0.40 -7.06
CA THR A 102 -3.40 -0.46 -5.66
C THR A 102 -3.86 -1.87 -5.28
N THR A 103 -4.62 -2.56 -6.13
CA THR A 103 -5.05 -3.95 -5.86
C THR A 103 -3.88 -4.91 -5.75
N TYR A 104 -2.90 -4.82 -6.64
CA TYR A 104 -1.70 -5.67 -6.57
C TYR A 104 -0.90 -5.43 -5.30
N ASN A 105 -0.76 -4.16 -4.89
CA ASN A 105 -0.08 -3.81 -3.64
C ASN A 105 -0.80 -4.40 -2.42
N ASN A 106 -2.13 -4.29 -2.35
CA ASN A 106 -2.93 -4.82 -1.25
C ASN A 106 -2.92 -6.36 -1.23
N LEU A 107 -2.94 -7.01 -2.41
CA LEU A 107 -2.72 -8.46 -2.53
C LEU A 107 -1.33 -8.88 -2.06
N SER A 108 -0.29 -8.11 -2.39
CA SER A 108 1.06 -8.38 -1.91
C SER A 108 1.13 -8.37 -0.39
N LEU A 109 0.49 -7.39 0.25
CA LEU A 109 0.36 -7.33 1.71
C LEU A 109 -0.36 -8.58 2.24
N GLY A 110 -1.53 -8.91 1.70
CA GLY A 110 -2.32 -10.07 2.12
C GLY A 110 -1.57 -11.40 1.96
N TYR A 111 -0.94 -11.61 0.80
CA TYR A 111 -0.10 -12.80 0.59
C TYR A 111 1.12 -12.84 1.51
N GLY A 112 1.73 -11.70 1.81
CA GLY A 112 2.82 -11.59 2.78
C GLY A 112 2.39 -12.02 4.18
N LYS A 113 1.20 -11.58 4.64
CA LYS A 113 0.60 -11.99 5.92
C LYS A 113 0.28 -13.49 5.97
N LEU A 114 -0.12 -14.08 4.84
CA LEU A 114 -0.33 -15.53 4.68
C LEU A 114 0.97 -16.30 4.46
N LYS A 115 2.13 -15.65 4.49
CA LYS A 115 3.46 -16.25 4.21
C LYS A 115 3.57 -16.87 2.80
N LYS A 116 2.71 -16.46 1.87
CA LYS A 116 2.74 -16.86 0.45
C LYS A 116 3.68 -15.91 -0.33
N TYR A 117 4.93 -15.84 0.09
CA TYR A 117 5.89 -14.80 -0.32
C TYR A 117 6.13 -14.76 -1.83
N ALA A 118 6.17 -15.92 -2.52
CA ALA A 118 6.33 -15.97 -3.97
C ALA A 118 5.18 -15.26 -4.70
N LYS A 119 3.93 -15.48 -4.25
CA LYS A 119 2.76 -14.79 -4.80
C LYS A 119 2.77 -13.29 -4.46
N ALA A 120 3.18 -12.93 -3.24
CA ALA A 120 3.35 -11.54 -2.85
C ALA A 120 4.33 -10.82 -3.78
N LEU A 121 5.49 -11.41 -4.04
CA LEU A 121 6.50 -10.84 -4.95
C LEU A 121 5.98 -10.73 -6.39
N GLU A 122 5.27 -11.75 -6.89
CA GLU A 122 4.71 -11.73 -8.25
C GLU A 122 3.78 -10.53 -8.47
N VAL A 123 2.80 -10.34 -7.57
CA VAL A 123 1.83 -9.23 -7.72
C VAL A 123 2.49 -7.88 -7.45
N GLN A 124 3.44 -7.81 -6.51
CA GLN A 124 4.16 -6.58 -6.20
C GLN A 124 5.01 -6.10 -7.39
N LYS A 125 5.66 -7.00 -8.11
CA LYS A 125 6.38 -6.67 -9.34
C LYS A 125 5.46 -6.08 -10.40
N LYS A 126 4.25 -6.62 -10.57
CA LYS A 126 3.25 -6.06 -11.50
C LYS A 126 2.87 -4.64 -11.10
N ALA A 127 2.62 -4.39 -9.80
CA ALA A 127 2.33 -3.04 -9.31
C ALA A 127 3.47 -2.05 -9.61
N TYR A 128 4.71 -2.47 -9.32
CA TYR A 128 5.90 -1.67 -9.55
C TYR A 128 6.09 -1.34 -11.05
N GLU A 129 5.98 -2.30 -11.95
CA GLU A 129 6.16 -2.06 -13.39
C GLU A 129 5.11 -1.09 -13.95
N ILE A 130 3.86 -1.19 -13.52
CA ILE A 130 2.81 -0.27 -13.95
C ILE A 130 3.11 1.15 -13.47
N ILE A 131 3.37 1.33 -12.17
CA ILE A 131 3.61 2.68 -11.63
C ILE A 131 4.88 3.31 -12.20
N LYS A 132 5.91 2.52 -12.45
CA LYS A 132 7.14 2.95 -13.12
C LYS A 132 6.87 3.48 -14.53
N THR A 133 5.94 2.87 -15.25
CA THR A 133 5.52 3.33 -16.58
C THR A 133 4.70 4.63 -16.50
N LEU A 134 3.85 4.76 -15.49
CA LEU A 134 3.00 5.94 -15.31
C LEU A 134 3.74 7.16 -14.75
N TYR A 135 4.72 6.94 -13.87
CA TYR A 135 5.41 7.99 -13.12
C TYR A 135 5.99 9.13 -13.96
N PRO A 136 6.67 8.88 -15.12
CA PRO A 136 7.24 9.94 -15.93
C PRO A 136 6.20 10.95 -16.47
N HIS A 137 4.94 10.52 -16.60
CA HIS A 137 3.86 11.35 -17.13
C HIS A 137 3.26 12.31 -16.09
N ASN A 138 3.38 12.00 -14.80
CA ASN A 138 2.89 12.85 -13.70
C ASN A 138 3.66 12.61 -12.40
N LYS A 139 4.90 13.07 -12.36
CA LYS A 139 5.82 12.85 -11.23
C LYS A 139 5.28 13.40 -9.92
N ALA A 140 4.68 14.59 -9.93
CA ALA A 140 4.19 15.24 -8.72
C ALA A 140 3.04 14.46 -8.05
N GLN A 141 2.14 13.90 -8.85
CA GLN A 141 0.98 13.16 -8.34
C GLN A 141 1.31 11.69 -8.02
N LEU A 142 2.16 11.07 -8.82
CA LEU A 142 2.46 9.64 -8.73
C LEU A 142 3.73 9.32 -7.92
N GLY A 143 4.49 10.34 -7.53
CA GLY A 143 5.79 10.17 -6.88
C GLY A 143 5.71 9.39 -5.57
N THR A 144 4.75 9.72 -4.71
CA THR A 144 4.52 8.98 -3.47
C THR A 144 4.20 7.52 -3.73
N ASN A 145 3.31 7.25 -4.70
CA ASN A 145 2.93 5.89 -5.06
C ASN A 145 4.12 5.11 -5.63
N TYR A 146 4.94 5.74 -6.49
CA TYR A 146 6.14 5.10 -7.03
C TYR A 146 7.14 4.75 -5.94
N LEU A 147 7.39 5.67 -5.01
CA LEU A 147 8.26 5.43 -3.86
C LEU A 147 7.74 4.27 -3.00
N LEU A 148 6.45 4.27 -2.65
CA LEU A 148 5.85 3.21 -1.85
C LEU A 148 5.89 1.85 -2.54
N MET A 149 5.60 1.78 -3.86
CA MET A 149 5.69 0.53 -4.60
C MET A 149 7.13 0.02 -4.65
N THR A 150 8.12 0.91 -4.78
CA THR A 150 9.54 0.56 -4.78
C THR A 150 9.97 0.01 -3.42
N LEU A 151 9.57 0.64 -2.32
CA LEU A 151 9.82 0.15 -0.95
C LEU A 151 9.16 -1.21 -0.69
N ASN A 152 7.89 -1.36 -1.07
CA ASN A 152 7.16 -2.62 -0.91
C ASN A 152 7.75 -3.75 -1.76
N THR A 153 8.32 -3.42 -2.92
CA THR A 153 9.06 -4.39 -3.76
C THR A 153 10.33 -4.85 -3.07
N SER A 154 11.06 -3.94 -2.40
CA SER A 154 12.20 -4.32 -1.57
C SER A 154 11.79 -5.31 -0.46
N ILE A 155 10.70 -5.02 0.26
CA ILE A 155 10.17 -5.92 1.31
C ILE A 155 9.82 -7.29 0.73
N ALA A 156 9.12 -7.33 -0.40
CA ALA A 156 8.73 -8.57 -1.06
C ALA A 156 9.94 -9.42 -1.49
N TYR A 157 11.00 -8.81 -2.00
CA TYR A 157 12.27 -9.51 -2.32
C TYR A 157 12.94 -10.05 -1.06
N TYR A 158 13.01 -9.27 0.02
CA TYR A 158 13.55 -9.74 1.30
C TYR A 158 12.79 -10.95 1.83
N GLN A 159 11.45 -10.91 1.81
CA GLN A 159 10.59 -12.02 2.23
C GLN A 159 10.84 -13.29 1.41
N ASN A 160 11.23 -13.14 0.15
CA ASN A 160 11.66 -14.23 -0.73
C ASN A 160 13.14 -14.58 -0.61
N SER A 161 13.84 -14.10 0.43
CA SER A 161 15.27 -14.38 0.69
C SER A 161 16.20 -13.88 -0.41
N ASN A 162 15.77 -12.93 -1.24
CA ASN A 162 16.60 -12.27 -2.24
C ASN A 162 17.08 -10.90 -1.74
N ASN A 163 18.05 -10.94 -0.84
CA ASN A 163 18.56 -9.76 -0.16
C ASN A 163 19.27 -8.77 -1.11
N ALA A 164 19.90 -9.27 -2.16
CA ALA A 164 20.59 -8.42 -3.14
C ALA A 164 19.60 -7.53 -3.89
N GLU A 165 18.52 -8.10 -4.40
CA GLU A 165 17.46 -7.31 -5.05
C GLU A 165 16.74 -6.39 -4.06
N ALA A 166 16.51 -6.84 -2.83
CA ALA A 166 15.93 -5.98 -1.80
C ALA A 166 16.76 -4.70 -1.57
N LEU A 167 18.08 -4.81 -1.45
CA LEU A 167 19.00 -3.67 -1.31
C LEU A 167 19.02 -2.78 -2.56
N LYS A 168 18.97 -3.37 -3.75
CA LYS A 168 18.91 -2.65 -5.02
C LYS A 168 17.64 -1.78 -5.12
N PHE A 169 16.47 -2.32 -4.74
CA PHE A 169 15.22 -1.57 -4.71
C PHE A 169 15.24 -0.46 -3.65
N LEU A 170 15.92 -0.65 -2.52
CA LEU A 170 16.14 0.44 -1.57
C LEU A 170 17.02 1.56 -2.14
N GLN A 171 18.03 1.22 -2.91
CA GLN A 171 18.85 2.23 -3.58
C GLN A 171 18.04 3.01 -4.64
N GLU A 172 17.17 2.34 -5.37
CA GLU A 172 16.23 3.00 -6.28
C GLU A 172 15.25 3.91 -5.53
N ALA A 173 14.70 3.44 -4.41
CA ALA A 173 13.83 4.25 -3.55
C ALA A 173 14.54 5.50 -3.02
N GLU A 174 15.82 5.42 -2.68
CA GLU A 174 16.64 6.57 -2.27
C GLU A 174 16.75 7.62 -3.39
N ASN A 175 16.97 7.18 -4.63
CA ASN A 175 17.03 8.06 -5.79
C ASN A 175 15.68 8.77 -6.03
N ILE A 176 14.58 8.01 -5.99
CA ILE A 176 13.22 8.55 -6.13
C ILE A 176 12.92 9.56 -5.01
N ALA A 177 13.23 9.25 -3.77
CA ALA A 177 12.98 10.13 -2.63
C ALA A 177 13.74 11.46 -2.74
N ASN A 178 14.99 11.41 -3.21
CA ASN A 178 15.79 12.62 -3.45
C ASN A 178 15.21 13.45 -4.61
N GLU A 179 14.82 12.80 -5.71
CA GLU A 179 14.16 13.50 -6.85
C GLU A 179 12.86 14.19 -6.39
N LEU A 180 12.02 13.50 -5.60
CA LEU A 180 10.77 14.06 -5.09
C LEU A 180 11.02 15.25 -4.15
N LYS A 181 12.02 15.18 -3.29
CA LYS A 181 12.43 16.29 -2.41
C LYS A 181 12.82 17.53 -3.21
N GLU A 182 13.55 17.35 -4.32
CA GLU A 182 13.92 18.45 -5.20
C GLU A 182 12.71 19.04 -5.93
N LEU A 183 11.73 18.19 -6.25
CA LEU A 183 10.52 18.57 -6.97
C LEU A 183 9.57 19.42 -6.10
N ASN A 184 9.44 19.07 -4.80
CA ASN A 184 8.59 19.77 -3.86
C ASN A 184 9.05 19.54 -2.42
N GLN A 185 9.14 20.63 -1.64
CA GLN A 185 9.49 20.57 -0.21
C GLN A 185 8.53 19.72 0.63
N LEU A 186 7.29 19.51 0.17
CA LEU A 186 6.35 18.60 0.84
C LEU A 186 6.86 17.15 0.93
N PHE A 187 7.83 16.76 0.10
CA PHE A 187 8.46 15.43 0.12
C PHE A 187 9.77 15.38 0.90
N SER A 188 10.08 16.41 1.68
CA SER A 188 11.35 16.52 2.41
C SER A 188 11.62 15.41 3.42
N SER A 189 10.56 14.74 3.93
CA SER A 189 10.69 13.60 4.86
C SER A 189 11.05 12.28 4.16
N TYR A 190 10.83 12.15 2.86
CA TYR A 190 10.96 10.87 2.15
C TYR A 190 12.37 10.27 2.14
N PRO A 191 13.45 11.05 1.95
CA PRO A 191 14.80 10.52 2.09
C PRO A 191 15.08 9.91 3.46
N LEU A 192 14.50 10.45 4.55
CA LEU A 192 14.63 9.88 5.89
C LEU A 192 13.84 8.58 6.05
N VAL A 193 12.64 8.48 5.45
CA VAL A 193 11.85 7.24 5.39
C VAL A 193 12.68 6.12 4.77
N VAL A 194 13.31 6.40 3.61
CA VAL A 194 14.12 5.39 2.90
C VAL A 194 15.38 5.04 3.67
N ARG A 195 16.07 6.02 4.25
CA ARG A 195 17.25 5.77 5.09
C ARG A 195 16.91 4.90 6.30
N PHE A 196 15.80 5.16 6.96
CA PHE A 196 15.32 4.35 8.06
C PHE A 196 15.02 2.91 7.61
N ALA A 197 14.30 2.74 6.49
CA ALA A 197 14.03 1.43 5.91
C ALA A 197 15.32 0.67 5.55
N LYS A 198 16.33 1.37 5.01
CA LYS A 198 17.65 0.80 4.68
C LYS A 198 18.39 0.36 5.94
N GLY A 199 18.38 1.18 6.99
CA GLY A 199 18.96 0.84 8.29
C GLY A 199 18.32 -0.41 8.90
N ASP A 200 17.00 -0.51 8.83
CA ASP A 200 16.25 -1.66 9.32
C ASP A 200 16.59 -2.96 8.53
N LEU A 201 16.67 -2.89 7.20
CA LEU A 201 17.10 -4.06 6.40
C LEU A 201 18.54 -4.47 6.72
N LEU A 202 19.47 -3.51 6.79
CA LEU A 202 20.86 -3.81 7.14
C LEU A 202 20.98 -4.45 8.51
N ALA A 203 20.20 -4.00 9.50
CA ALA A 203 20.15 -4.61 10.84
C ALA A 203 19.66 -6.06 10.76
N LYS A 204 18.62 -6.35 9.96
CA LYS A 204 18.12 -7.72 9.74
C LYS A 204 19.15 -8.63 9.06
N LEU A 205 20.02 -8.06 8.23
CA LEU A 205 21.09 -8.78 7.54
C LEU A 205 22.40 -8.83 8.33
N SER A 206 22.43 -8.26 9.54
CA SER A 206 23.64 -8.11 10.36
C SER A 206 24.78 -7.41 9.59
N GLN A 207 24.45 -6.44 8.76
CA GLN A 207 25.41 -5.69 7.94
C GLN A 207 25.80 -4.38 8.62
N PRO A 208 27.04 -3.89 8.39
CA PRO A 208 27.52 -2.63 8.98
C PRO A 208 26.74 -1.42 8.45
N GLY A 209 26.73 -0.32 9.22
CA GLY A 209 26.06 0.93 8.87
C GLY A 209 24.58 1.01 9.24
N SER A 210 24.00 -0.07 9.78
CA SER A 210 22.61 -0.10 10.21
C SER A 210 22.33 0.88 11.35
N GLU A 211 23.23 0.96 12.35
CA GLU A 211 23.06 1.80 13.54
C GLU A 211 22.99 3.29 13.20
N GLU A 212 23.87 3.78 12.33
CA GLU A 212 23.88 5.18 11.92
C GLU A 212 22.60 5.58 11.20
N LEU A 213 22.12 4.74 10.29
CA LEU A 213 20.90 4.99 9.53
C LEU A 213 19.65 4.93 10.42
N LEU A 214 19.57 3.98 11.34
CA LEU A 214 18.48 3.90 12.32
C LEU A 214 18.50 5.08 13.29
N LYS A 215 19.68 5.48 13.77
CA LYS A 215 19.84 6.61 14.67
C LYS A 215 19.28 7.89 14.08
N THR A 216 19.55 8.18 12.79
CA THR A 216 19.04 9.35 12.09
C THR A 216 17.50 9.43 12.15
N GLY A 217 16.80 8.30 11.98
CA GLY A 217 15.35 8.25 12.12
C GLY A 217 14.91 8.30 13.59
N LEU A 218 15.59 7.57 14.48
CA LEU A 218 15.23 7.51 15.92
C LEU A 218 15.43 8.84 16.65
N GLU A 219 16.34 9.69 16.19
CA GLU A 219 16.57 11.05 16.73
C GLU A 219 15.65 12.10 16.09
N TYR A 220 14.86 11.72 15.09
CA TYR A 220 13.95 12.63 14.42
C TYR A 220 12.88 13.19 15.38
N LYS A 221 12.66 14.50 15.29
CA LYS A 221 11.63 15.20 16.08
C LYS A 221 10.43 15.51 15.16
N SER A 222 9.24 15.10 15.61
CA SER A 222 7.99 15.40 14.91
C SER A 222 7.83 16.89 14.60
N GLY A 223 7.29 17.19 13.42
CA GLY A 223 7.00 18.55 13.00
C GLY A 223 8.18 19.34 12.45
N THR A 224 9.38 18.73 12.34
CA THR A 224 10.54 19.38 11.71
C THR A 224 10.50 19.38 10.18
N LEU A 225 9.79 18.45 9.60
CA LEU A 225 9.61 18.33 8.13
C LEU A 225 8.14 18.19 7.76
N PRO A 226 7.72 18.71 6.60
CA PRO A 226 6.39 18.48 6.06
C PRO A 226 6.15 16.99 5.80
N ASN A 227 4.88 16.54 5.93
CA ASN A 227 4.43 15.19 5.62
C ASN A 227 5.27 14.07 6.28
N ASP A 228 5.64 14.26 7.53
CA ASP A 228 6.45 13.30 8.28
C ASP A 228 5.65 12.11 8.87
N ALA A 229 4.34 12.04 8.64
CA ALA A 229 3.45 11.04 9.21
C ALA A 229 3.92 9.59 8.95
N VAL A 230 4.36 9.28 7.72
CA VAL A 230 4.86 7.95 7.37
C VAL A 230 6.15 7.64 8.13
N LEU A 231 7.07 8.62 8.23
CA LEU A 231 8.31 8.48 8.98
C LEU A 231 8.02 8.25 10.46
N LEU A 232 7.13 9.03 11.05
CA LEU A 232 6.73 8.90 12.45
C LEU A 232 6.07 7.55 12.73
N TYR A 233 5.21 7.08 11.83
CA TYR A 233 4.60 5.76 11.94
C TYR A 233 5.67 4.66 12.01
N LEU A 234 6.61 4.64 11.06
CA LEU A 234 7.70 3.64 11.02
C LEU A 234 8.58 3.69 12.27
N ILE A 235 8.96 4.89 12.70
CA ILE A 235 9.79 5.10 13.89
C ILE A 235 9.06 4.65 15.15
N ASN A 236 7.79 5.00 15.30
CA ASN A 236 6.99 4.64 16.46
C ASN A 236 6.73 3.14 16.53
N ASP A 237 6.40 2.50 15.40
CA ASP A 237 6.21 1.05 15.34
C ASP A 237 7.51 0.30 15.68
N TYR A 238 8.66 0.80 15.23
CA TYR A 238 9.96 0.24 15.56
C TYR A 238 10.30 0.41 17.06
N ARG A 239 10.07 1.60 17.64
CA ARG A 239 10.34 1.89 19.05
C ARG A 239 9.44 1.12 20.02
N THR A 240 8.14 1.08 19.71
CA THR A 240 7.13 0.55 20.64
C THR A 240 7.06 -0.97 20.58
N ASN A 241 7.12 -1.51 19.38
CA ASN A 241 6.84 -2.92 19.12
C ASN A 241 8.10 -3.71 18.73
N ASN A 242 9.26 -3.06 18.66
CA ASN A 242 10.48 -3.61 18.05
C ASN A 242 10.19 -4.25 16.67
N ASN A 243 9.28 -3.61 15.93
CA ASN A 243 8.76 -4.12 14.67
C ASN A 243 9.62 -3.60 13.52
N SER A 244 10.37 -4.50 12.91
CA SER A 244 10.99 -4.25 11.61
C SER A 244 9.94 -4.22 10.51
N ILE A 245 10.09 -3.33 9.52
CA ILE A 245 9.30 -3.37 8.27
C ILE A 245 9.67 -4.60 7.44
N TYR A 246 10.88 -5.15 7.63
CA TYR A 246 11.36 -6.38 7.01
C TYR A 246 11.09 -7.57 7.94
N ARG A 247 9.88 -8.15 7.80
CA ARG A 247 9.42 -9.34 8.55
C ARG A 247 9.34 -10.55 7.61
N LYS A 248 9.65 -11.72 8.16
CA LYS A 248 9.36 -13.01 7.53
C LYS A 248 8.32 -13.77 8.33
#